data_14a8674cd7d2078cbff25b36b380f648
#
_entry.id   14a8674cd7d2078cbff25b36b380f648
#
_cell.length_a   1.000
_cell.length_b   1.000
_cell.length_c   1.000
_cell.angle_alpha   90.00
_cell.angle_beta   90.00
_cell.angle_gamma   90.00
#
_symmetry.space_group_name_H-M   'P 1'
#
loop_
_entity.id
_entity.type
_entity.pdbx_description
1 polymer ?
#
loop_
_entity_poly.entity_id
_entity_poly.type
_entity_poly.pdbx_seq_one_letter_code
_entity_poly.pdbx_strand_id
1 'polypeptide(L)'
;MLYGFSGVILQGALVTLELAISSVVLAVLIGLAGAGAKLSANRPLALIFEGYTTLIRGVPDLVLMLLIFYGLQIALNGVTDAIGMEQIDIDPMVAGIITLGFIYGAYFTETFRGAYMAVPKGHIEAATAYGFTSSQTFRRIMFPAMMRYALPGIGNNWQVILKATADRKSVV
;
A
#
# COMPACT_ATOMS: atom_id res chain seq x y z
N MET A 1 -6.48 -29.26 24.47
CA MET A 1 -7.13 -29.99 23.36
C MET A 1 -6.79 -29.43 21.97
N LEU A 2 -5.50 -29.10 21.72
CA LEU A 2 -5.02 -28.66 20.42
C LEU A 2 -4.06 -29.67 19.78
N TYR A 3 -4.06 -30.91 20.29
CA TYR A 3 -3.18 -31.99 19.83
C TYR A 3 -3.59 -32.45 18.43
N GLY A 4 -2.82 -32.06 17.43
CA GLY A 4 -2.99 -32.41 16.02
C GLY A 4 -3.17 -31.22 15.06
N PHE A 5 -3.69 -30.07 15.53
CA PHE A 5 -3.91 -28.87 14.69
C PHE A 5 -2.86 -27.77 14.85
N SER A 6 -1.95 -27.90 15.81
CA SER A 6 -0.93 -26.87 16.10
C SER A 6 -0.04 -26.58 14.88
N GLY A 7 0.34 -27.62 14.13
CA GLY A 7 1.14 -27.47 12.92
C GLY A 7 0.40 -26.69 11.81
N VAL A 8 -0.86 -27.03 11.58
CA VAL A 8 -1.70 -26.37 10.55
C VAL A 8 -1.96 -24.91 10.91
N ILE A 9 -2.22 -24.63 12.20
CA ILE A 9 -2.42 -23.27 12.70
C ILE A 9 -1.15 -22.44 12.54
N LEU A 10 0.01 -23.00 12.92
CA LEU A 10 1.28 -22.31 12.80
C LEU A 10 1.64 -22.02 11.35
N GLN A 11 1.51 -23.02 10.48
CA GLN A 11 1.74 -22.85 9.05
C GLN A 11 0.79 -21.81 8.45
N GLY A 12 -0.48 -21.85 8.82
CA GLY A 12 -1.46 -20.86 8.43
C GLY A 12 -1.12 -19.44 8.89
N ALA A 13 -0.60 -19.27 10.10
CA ALA A 13 -0.15 -17.99 10.63
C ALA A 13 1.07 -17.47 9.88
N LEU A 14 2.04 -18.32 9.56
CA LEU A 14 3.23 -17.94 8.79
C LEU A 14 2.86 -17.41 7.39
N VAL A 15 2.00 -18.13 6.65
CA VAL A 15 1.53 -17.69 5.33
C VAL A 15 0.78 -16.36 5.42
N THR A 16 -0.02 -16.16 6.47
CA THR A 16 -0.73 -14.89 6.70
C THR A 16 0.25 -13.74 6.95
N LEU A 17 1.28 -13.97 7.75
CA LEU A 17 2.32 -12.97 8.03
C LEU A 17 3.14 -12.65 6.78
N GLU A 18 3.54 -13.66 6.00
CA GLU A 18 4.28 -13.48 4.76
C GLU A 18 3.47 -12.63 3.76
N LEU A 19 2.19 -12.96 3.58
CA LEU A 19 1.29 -12.18 2.74
C LEU A 19 1.14 -10.74 3.25
N ALA A 20 0.95 -10.55 4.56
CA ALA A 20 0.78 -9.23 5.15
C ALA A 20 2.04 -8.37 5.01
N ILE A 21 3.21 -8.91 5.32
CA ILE A 21 4.49 -8.18 5.23
C ILE A 21 4.77 -7.79 3.78
N SER A 22 4.64 -8.74 2.84
CA SER A 22 4.87 -8.48 1.42
C SER A 22 3.92 -7.42 0.86
N SER A 23 2.63 -7.50 1.25
CA SER A 23 1.62 -6.51 0.87
C SER A 23 1.92 -5.12 1.44
N VAL A 24 2.35 -5.03 2.70
CA VAL A 24 2.73 -3.76 3.33
C VAL A 24 3.94 -3.14 2.65
N VAL A 25 4.97 -3.93 2.33
CA VAL A 25 6.14 -3.42 1.61
C VAL A 25 5.72 -2.81 0.28
N LEU A 26 4.91 -3.52 -0.50
CA LEU A 26 4.39 -3.02 -1.77
C LEU A 26 3.52 -1.76 -1.57
N ALA A 27 2.62 -1.77 -0.59
CA ALA A 27 1.76 -0.64 -0.27
C ALA A 27 2.55 0.61 0.15
N VAL A 28 3.61 0.44 0.94
CA VAL A 28 4.51 1.54 1.34
C VAL A 28 5.23 2.13 0.13
N LEU A 29 5.74 1.28 -0.77
CA LEU A 29 6.41 1.75 -2.00
C LEU A 29 5.46 2.54 -2.89
N ILE A 30 4.25 2.02 -3.13
CA ILE A 30 3.20 2.73 -3.88
C ILE A 30 2.80 4.02 -3.16
N GLY A 31 2.66 3.95 -1.83
CA GLY A 31 2.29 5.08 -0.98
C GLY A 31 3.30 6.22 -1.03
N LEU A 32 4.59 5.92 -0.96
CA LEU A 32 5.66 6.92 -1.06
C LEU A 32 5.71 7.53 -2.47
N ALA A 33 5.60 6.70 -3.51
CA ALA A 33 5.53 7.17 -4.90
C ALA A 33 4.30 8.08 -5.12
N GLY A 34 3.14 7.66 -4.62
CA GLY A 34 1.89 8.41 -4.73
C GLY A 34 1.93 9.73 -3.95
N ALA A 35 2.45 9.74 -2.73
CA ALA A 35 2.61 10.96 -1.95
C ALA A 35 3.57 11.94 -2.65
N GLY A 36 4.70 11.44 -3.15
CA GLY A 36 5.64 12.24 -3.93
C GLY A 36 5.02 12.82 -5.20
N ALA A 37 4.22 12.01 -5.92
CA ALA A 37 3.49 12.44 -7.11
C ALA A 37 2.48 13.56 -6.81
N LYS A 38 1.68 13.39 -5.74
CA LYS A 38 0.66 14.39 -5.33
C LYS A 38 1.27 15.68 -4.78
N LEU A 39 2.49 15.62 -4.24
CA LEU A 39 3.23 16.80 -3.74
C LEU A 39 4.10 17.44 -4.82
N SER A 40 4.23 16.81 -5.99
CA SER A 40 5.04 17.34 -7.09
C SER A 40 4.33 18.50 -7.81
N ALA A 41 5.11 19.32 -8.49
CA ALA A 41 4.60 20.38 -9.36
C ALA A 41 3.96 19.85 -10.66
N ASN A 42 4.09 18.54 -10.94
CA ASN A 42 3.55 17.90 -12.15
C ASN A 42 2.05 17.63 -11.98
N ARG A 43 1.22 18.55 -12.46
CA ARG A 43 -0.25 18.48 -12.37
C ARG A 43 -0.86 17.20 -12.95
N PRO A 44 -0.51 16.72 -14.15
CA PRO A 44 -1.04 15.46 -14.68
C PRO A 44 -0.78 14.27 -13.75
N LEU A 45 0.43 14.15 -13.24
CA LEU A 45 0.81 13.06 -12.34
C LEU A 45 0.04 13.15 -11.00
N ALA A 46 -0.06 14.34 -10.44
CA ALA A 46 -0.84 14.58 -9.22
C ALA A 46 -2.31 14.20 -9.40
N LEU A 47 -2.93 14.54 -10.53
CA LEU A 47 -4.33 14.22 -10.85
C LEU A 47 -4.56 12.71 -11.01
N ILE A 48 -3.62 11.97 -11.61
CA ILE A 48 -3.70 10.50 -11.72
C ILE A 48 -3.75 9.87 -10.33
N PHE A 49 -2.83 10.26 -9.44
CA PHE A 49 -2.80 9.73 -8.08
C PHE A 49 -3.96 10.23 -7.22
N GLU A 50 -4.50 11.44 -7.47
CA GLU A 50 -5.73 11.91 -6.83
C GLU A 50 -6.93 11.05 -7.22
N GLY A 51 -7.11 10.78 -8.52
CA GLY A 51 -8.14 9.88 -9.02
C GLY A 51 -8.01 8.48 -8.43
N TYR A 52 -6.78 7.93 -8.42
CA TYR A 52 -6.49 6.63 -7.82
C TYR A 52 -6.88 6.57 -6.34
N THR A 53 -6.40 7.51 -5.52
CA THR A 53 -6.69 7.49 -4.08
C THR A 53 -8.17 7.75 -3.78
N THR A 54 -8.82 8.60 -4.55
CA THR A 54 -10.26 8.90 -4.40
C THR A 54 -11.11 7.68 -4.77
N LEU A 55 -10.80 7.02 -5.89
CA LEU A 55 -11.53 5.83 -6.33
C LEU A 55 -11.39 4.68 -5.33
N ILE A 56 -10.16 4.35 -4.96
CA ILE A 56 -9.88 3.22 -4.07
C ILE A 56 -10.49 3.44 -2.68
N ARG A 57 -10.40 4.65 -2.13
CA ARG A 57 -10.94 4.95 -0.79
C ARG A 57 -12.44 5.24 -0.79
N GLY A 58 -13.06 5.39 -1.95
CA GLY A 58 -14.50 5.60 -2.11
C GLY A 58 -15.32 4.33 -2.27
N VAL A 59 -14.67 3.17 -2.47
CA VAL A 59 -15.33 1.86 -2.65
C VAL A 59 -14.99 0.96 -1.46
N PRO A 60 -15.94 0.14 -0.96
CA PRO A 60 -15.65 -0.82 0.12
C PRO A 60 -14.50 -1.78 -0.25
N ASP A 61 -13.58 -1.99 0.68
CA ASP A 61 -12.37 -2.78 0.47
C ASP A 61 -12.66 -4.20 -0.03
N LEU A 62 -13.69 -4.86 0.51
CA LEU A 62 -14.07 -6.22 0.10
C LEU A 62 -14.48 -6.28 -1.38
N VAL A 63 -15.24 -5.28 -1.84
CA VAL A 63 -15.68 -5.19 -3.26
C VAL A 63 -14.45 -4.98 -4.16
N LEU A 64 -13.54 -4.10 -3.75
CA LEU A 64 -12.28 -3.88 -4.48
C LEU A 64 -11.41 -5.12 -4.54
N MET A 65 -11.29 -5.85 -3.43
CA MET A 65 -10.53 -7.10 -3.39
C MET A 65 -11.05 -8.11 -4.41
N LEU A 66 -12.36 -8.34 -4.43
CA LEU A 66 -12.97 -9.26 -5.38
C LEU A 66 -12.81 -8.77 -6.83
N LEU A 67 -13.06 -7.50 -7.08
CA LEU A 67 -12.98 -6.91 -8.40
C LEU A 67 -11.55 -6.97 -8.96
N ILE A 68 -10.54 -6.62 -8.16
CA ILE A 68 -9.14 -6.64 -8.60
C ILE A 68 -8.66 -8.08 -8.76
N PHE A 69 -8.97 -8.96 -7.81
CA PHE A 69 -8.52 -10.36 -7.86
C PHE A 69 -9.06 -11.09 -9.09
N TYR A 70 -10.39 -11.06 -9.27
CA TYR A 70 -11.03 -11.72 -10.43
C TYR A 70 -10.78 -10.95 -11.73
N GLY A 71 -10.73 -9.61 -11.66
CA GLY A 71 -10.41 -8.77 -12.82
C GLY A 71 -9.02 -9.03 -13.37
N LEU A 72 -8.01 -9.21 -12.51
CA LEU A 72 -6.65 -9.59 -12.93
C LEU A 72 -6.63 -10.96 -13.63
N GLN A 73 -7.35 -11.96 -13.08
CA GLN A 73 -7.43 -13.29 -13.66
C GLN A 73 -8.11 -13.26 -15.04
N ILE A 74 -9.24 -12.55 -15.15
CA ILE A 74 -9.97 -12.42 -16.42
C ILE A 74 -9.13 -11.69 -17.47
N ALA A 75 -8.46 -10.61 -17.07
CA ALA A 75 -7.58 -9.85 -17.96
C ALA A 75 -6.41 -10.70 -18.47
N LEU A 76 -5.78 -11.49 -17.58
CA LEU A 76 -4.69 -12.38 -17.94
C LEU A 76 -5.17 -13.45 -18.94
N ASN A 77 -6.30 -14.11 -18.65
CA ASN A 77 -6.85 -15.13 -19.52
C ASN A 77 -7.27 -14.56 -20.89
N GLY A 78 -7.80 -13.33 -20.92
CA GLY A 78 -8.11 -12.64 -22.17
C GLY A 78 -6.86 -12.35 -23.02
N VAL A 79 -5.74 -12.05 -22.39
CA VAL A 79 -4.46 -11.84 -23.10
C VAL A 79 -3.90 -13.19 -23.60
N THR A 80 -3.90 -14.25 -22.76
CA THR A 80 -3.40 -15.57 -23.16
C THR A 80 -4.21 -16.16 -24.31
N ASP A 81 -5.54 -16.04 -24.27
CA ASP A 81 -6.43 -16.46 -25.35
C ASP A 81 -6.15 -15.71 -26.66
N ALA A 82 -5.89 -14.39 -26.58
CA ALA A 82 -5.58 -13.56 -27.76
C ALA A 82 -4.25 -13.93 -28.44
N ILE A 83 -3.30 -14.51 -27.67
CA ILE A 83 -1.98 -14.93 -28.17
C ILE A 83 -1.96 -16.44 -28.50
N GLY A 84 -3.08 -17.17 -28.27
CA GLY A 84 -3.18 -18.61 -28.52
C GLY A 84 -2.40 -19.45 -27.49
N MET A 85 -2.20 -18.95 -26.29
CA MET A 85 -1.57 -19.68 -25.19
C MET A 85 -2.63 -20.31 -24.28
N GLU A 86 -2.26 -21.39 -23.58
CA GLU A 86 -3.10 -21.97 -22.54
C GLU A 86 -3.38 -20.97 -21.41
N GLN A 87 -4.54 -21.09 -20.77
CA GLN A 87 -4.93 -20.24 -19.65
C GLN A 87 -3.95 -20.42 -18.50
N ILE A 88 -3.52 -19.31 -17.92
CA ILE A 88 -2.57 -19.27 -16.80
C ILE A 88 -3.31 -18.80 -15.57
N ASP A 89 -3.34 -19.64 -14.53
CA ASP A 89 -3.86 -19.27 -13.23
C ASP A 89 -2.81 -18.45 -12.45
N ILE A 90 -3.21 -17.29 -11.96
CA ILE A 90 -2.35 -16.46 -11.11
C ILE A 90 -2.25 -17.16 -9.75
N ASP A 91 -1.01 -17.32 -9.26
CA ASP A 91 -0.79 -17.80 -7.90
C ASP A 91 -1.56 -16.95 -6.89
N PRO A 92 -2.42 -17.56 -6.03
CA PRO A 92 -3.25 -16.81 -5.09
C PRO A 92 -2.48 -15.91 -4.13
N MET A 93 -1.24 -16.29 -3.79
CA MET A 93 -0.35 -15.49 -2.94
C MET A 93 0.06 -14.20 -3.66
N VAL A 94 0.52 -14.31 -4.90
CA VAL A 94 0.94 -13.17 -5.73
C VAL A 94 -0.23 -12.24 -6.02
N ALA A 95 -1.39 -12.80 -6.42
CA ALA A 95 -2.60 -12.01 -6.64
C ALA A 95 -3.02 -11.25 -5.37
N GLY A 96 -2.85 -11.88 -4.20
CA GLY A 96 -3.13 -11.25 -2.92
C GLY A 96 -2.20 -10.09 -2.58
N ILE A 97 -0.92 -10.28 -2.77
CA ILE A 97 0.09 -9.24 -2.53
C ILE A 97 -0.19 -8.02 -3.42
N ILE A 98 -0.45 -8.26 -4.71
CA ILE A 98 -0.74 -7.18 -5.67
C ILE A 98 -2.03 -6.45 -5.28
N THR A 99 -3.10 -7.19 -5.01
CA THR A 99 -4.41 -6.61 -4.67
C THR A 99 -4.35 -5.78 -3.40
N LEU A 100 -3.81 -6.36 -2.31
CA LEU A 100 -3.68 -5.65 -1.03
C LEU A 100 -2.69 -4.49 -1.13
N GLY A 101 -1.55 -4.71 -1.79
CA GLY A 101 -0.54 -3.66 -2.01
C GLY A 101 -1.11 -2.49 -2.78
N PHE A 102 -1.93 -2.74 -3.81
CA PHE A 102 -2.57 -1.70 -4.60
C PHE A 102 -3.65 -0.96 -3.80
N ILE A 103 -4.54 -1.66 -3.10
CA ILE A 103 -5.59 -1.03 -2.30
C ILE A 103 -4.98 -0.19 -1.18
N TYR A 104 -4.11 -0.79 -0.35
CA TYR A 104 -3.52 -0.08 0.78
C TYR A 104 -2.43 0.91 0.38
N GLY A 105 -1.88 0.81 -0.83
CA GLY A 105 -1.04 1.84 -1.43
C GLY A 105 -1.73 3.20 -1.51
N ALA A 106 -3.04 3.21 -1.80
CA ALA A 106 -3.84 4.44 -1.78
C ALA A 106 -3.96 5.04 -0.36
N TYR A 107 -4.15 4.20 0.66
CA TYR A 107 -4.20 4.63 2.05
C TYR A 107 -2.85 5.16 2.54
N PHE A 108 -1.75 4.47 2.22
CA PHE A 108 -0.40 4.94 2.53
C PHE A 108 -0.03 6.22 1.79
N THR A 109 -0.50 6.42 0.56
CA THR A 109 -0.33 7.68 -0.18
C THR A 109 -0.87 8.85 0.62
N GLU A 110 -2.09 8.76 1.12
CA GLU A 110 -2.69 9.82 1.93
C GLU A 110 -2.05 9.94 3.32
N THR A 111 -1.65 8.83 3.92
CA THR A 111 -0.92 8.85 5.20
C THR A 111 0.40 9.61 5.08
N PHE A 112 1.20 9.33 4.07
CA PHE A 112 2.49 10.02 3.87
C PHE A 112 2.29 11.47 3.41
N ARG A 113 1.32 11.74 2.55
CA ARG A 113 0.99 13.12 2.13
C ARG A 113 0.52 13.95 3.32
N GLY A 114 -0.39 13.44 4.13
CA GLY A 114 -0.88 14.11 5.33
C GLY A 114 0.22 14.36 6.35
N ALA A 115 1.09 13.37 6.57
CA ALA A 115 2.25 13.50 7.47
C ALA A 115 3.25 14.56 6.98
N TYR A 116 3.50 14.64 5.69
CA TYR A 116 4.34 15.70 5.09
C TYR A 116 3.75 17.08 5.34
N MET A 117 2.44 17.24 5.11
CA MET A 117 1.74 18.51 5.30
C MET A 117 1.61 18.94 6.76
N ALA A 118 1.68 17.99 7.69
CA ALA A 118 1.63 18.24 9.13
C ALA A 118 2.94 18.83 9.70
N VAL A 119 4.05 18.74 8.96
CA VAL A 119 5.33 19.33 9.41
C VAL A 119 5.23 20.86 9.38
N PRO A 120 5.49 21.56 10.51
CA PRO A 120 5.42 23.01 10.56
C PRO A 120 6.41 23.66 9.58
N LYS A 121 5.93 24.61 8.78
CA LYS A 121 6.75 25.33 7.79
C LYS A 121 7.94 26.03 8.41
N GLY A 122 7.81 26.53 9.65
CA GLY A 122 8.89 27.18 10.37
C GLY A 122 10.13 26.31 10.56
N HIS A 123 10.00 24.96 10.60
CA HIS A 123 11.15 24.07 10.65
C HIS A 123 11.97 24.13 9.34
N ILE A 124 11.30 24.26 8.21
CA ILE A 124 11.92 24.34 6.89
C ILE A 124 12.55 25.71 6.69
N GLU A 125 11.85 26.77 7.10
CA GLU A 125 12.33 28.15 7.04
C GLU A 125 13.58 28.34 7.90
N ALA A 126 13.56 27.81 9.13
CA ALA A 126 14.74 27.81 10.01
C ALA A 126 15.93 27.07 9.39
N ALA A 127 15.70 25.87 8.81
CA ALA A 127 16.77 25.13 8.16
C ALA A 127 17.38 25.91 6.99
N THR A 128 16.54 26.58 6.21
CA THR A 128 16.99 27.44 5.09
C THR A 128 17.79 28.63 5.61
N ALA A 129 17.35 29.27 6.70
CA ALA A 129 18.06 30.37 7.33
C ALA A 129 19.46 29.96 7.86
N TYR A 130 19.62 28.72 8.31
CA TYR A 130 20.91 28.14 8.69
C TYR A 130 21.74 27.64 7.49
N GLY A 131 21.33 27.89 6.26
CA GLY A 131 22.08 27.54 5.04
C GLY A 131 22.01 26.07 4.65
N PHE A 132 21.02 25.31 5.13
CA PHE A 132 20.83 23.93 4.73
C PHE A 132 20.38 23.85 3.27
N THR A 133 21.00 22.93 2.52
CA THR A 133 20.52 22.61 1.18
C THR A 133 19.17 21.88 1.26
N SER A 134 18.39 21.85 0.17
CA SER A 134 17.09 21.15 0.13
C SER A 134 17.21 19.68 0.53
N SER A 135 18.28 19.00 0.11
CA SER A 135 18.55 17.60 0.48
C SER A 135 18.85 17.44 1.98
N GLN A 136 19.63 18.35 2.55
CA GLN A 136 19.92 18.34 3.99
C GLN A 136 18.66 18.64 4.80
N THR A 137 17.88 19.64 4.39
CA THR A 137 16.59 19.97 5.01
C THR A 137 15.65 18.79 4.98
N PHE A 138 15.52 18.10 3.84
CA PHE A 138 14.68 16.92 3.73
C PHE A 138 15.15 15.80 4.67
N ARG A 139 16.41 15.40 4.60
CA ARG A 139 16.92 14.23 5.35
C ARG A 139 17.03 14.46 6.84
N ARG A 140 17.38 15.68 7.29
CA ARG A 140 17.68 15.99 8.71
C ARG A 140 16.49 16.57 9.46
N ILE A 141 15.59 17.26 8.78
CA ILE A 141 14.49 17.99 9.40
C ILE A 141 13.14 17.41 8.98
N MET A 142 12.84 17.45 7.65
CA MET A 142 11.54 17.09 7.13
C MET A 142 11.20 15.61 7.34
N PHE A 143 12.06 14.71 6.91
CA PHE A 143 11.81 13.27 6.97
C PHE A 143 11.64 12.75 8.41
N PRO A 144 12.52 13.07 9.39
CA PRO A 144 12.32 12.63 10.77
C PRO A 144 11.05 13.21 11.40
N ALA A 145 10.73 14.48 11.11
CA ALA A 145 9.49 15.10 11.60
C ALA A 145 8.26 14.44 10.97
N MET A 146 8.25 14.27 9.66
CA MET A 146 7.19 13.59 8.91
C MET A 146 6.92 12.17 9.44
N MET A 147 7.97 11.40 9.74
CA MET A 147 7.82 10.05 10.26
C MET A 147 7.09 9.99 11.60
N ARG A 148 7.27 10.98 12.47
CA ARG A 148 6.51 11.07 13.73
C ARG A 148 5.00 11.19 13.48
N TYR A 149 4.59 11.94 12.46
CA TYR A 149 3.20 12.09 12.07
C TYR A 149 2.67 10.89 11.29
N ALA A 150 3.54 10.19 10.54
CA ALA A 150 3.16 9.02 9.74
C ALA A 150 2.98 7.75 10.59
N LEU A 151 3.76 7.57 11.65
CA LEU A 151 3.79 6.34 12.46
C LEU A 151 2.42 5.86 12.95
N PRO A 152 1.51 6.71 13.49
CA PRO A 152 0.18 6.26 13.89
C PRO A 152 -0.64 5.74 12.70
N GLY A 153 -0.56 6.41 11.55
CA GLY A 153 -1.24 5.98 10.32
C GLY A 153 -0.67 4.67 9.76
N ILE A 154 0.65 4.51 9.81
CA ILE A 154 1.33 3.25 9.42
C ILE A 154 0.86 2.11 10.31
N GLY A 155 0.83 2.31 11.64
CA GLY A 155 0.35 1.30 12.59
C GLY A 155 -1.12 0.92 12.37
N ASN A 156 -1.97 1.90 12.07
CA ASN A 156 -3.38 1.64 11.74
C ASN A 156 -3.52 0.82 10.45
N ASN A 157 -2.86 1.23 9.37
CA ASN A 157 -2.88 0.51 8.10
C ASN A 157 -2.33 -0.91 8.24
N TRP A 158 -1.28 -1.13 9.03
CA TRP A 158 -0.75 -2.45 9.34
C TRP A 158 -1.80 -3.36 9.97
N GLN A 159 -2.52 -2.88 10.99
CA GLN A 159 -3.58 -3.65 11.66
C GLN A 159 -4.71 -4.01 10.69
N VAL A 160 -5.10 -3.09 9.81
CA VAL A 160 -6.16 -3.33 8.82
C VAL A 160 -5.72 -4.37 7.80
N ILE A 161 -4.48 -4.29 7.31
CA ILE A 161 -3.91 -5.30 6.38
C ILE A 161 -3.86 -6.67 7.03
N LEU A 162 -3.41 -6.78 8.28
CA LEU A 162 -3.41 -8.06 9.02
C LEU A 162 -4.81 -8.67 9.11
N LYS A 163 -5.84 -7.87 9.37
CA LYS A 163 -7.23 -8.34 9.37
C LYS A 163 -7.67 -8.80 7.98
N ALA A 164 -7.41 -7.99 6.96
CA ALA A 164 -7.77 -8.30 5.58
C ALA A 164 -7.09 -9.58 5.06
N THR A 165 -5.85 -9.86 5.46
CA THR A 165 -5.15 -11.11 5.11
C THR A 165 -5.73 -12.32 5.83
N ALA A 166 -6.24 -12.16 7.04
CA ALA A 166 -6.89 -13.24 7.79
C ALA A 166 -8.27 -13.57 7.21
N ASP A 167 -9.07 -12.57 6.84
CA ASP A 167 -10.41 -12.76 6.26
C ASP A 167 -10.37 -13.46 4.91
N ARG A 168 -9.29 -13.29 4.13
CA ARG A 168 -9.13 -13.91 2.81
C ARG A 168 -9.07 -15.45 2.86
N LYS A 169 -8.61 -16.04 3.96
CA LYS A 169 -8.60 -17.52 4.13
C LYS A 169 -9.99 -18.13 4.25
N SER A 170 -11.01 -17.34 4.51
CA SER A 170 -12.40 -17.82 4.58
C SER A 170 -13.09 -17.83 3.23
N VAL A 171 -12.46 -17.29 2.17
CA VAL A 171 -13.04 -17.13 0.82
C VAL A 171 -12.41 -18.09 -0.21
N VAL A 172 -11.32 -18.78 0.15
CA VAL A 172 -10.67 -19.86 -0.60
C VAL A 172 -10.85 -21.17 0.15
#